data_6c5d6784e9f7df934c6421490aa8a56b
#
_entry.id   6c5d6784e9f7df934c6421490aa8a56b
#
_cell.length_a   1.000
_cell.length_b   1.000
_cell.length_c   1.000
_cell.angle_alpha   90.00
_cell.angle_beta   90.00
_cell.angle_gamma   90.00
#
_symmetry.space_group_name_H-M   'P 1'
#
loop_
_entity.id
_entity.type
_entity.pdbx_description
1 polymer ?
#
loop_
_entity_poly.entity_id
_entity_poly.type
_entity_poly.pdbx_seq_one_letter_code
_entity_poly.pdbx_strand_id
1 'polypeptide(L)' 'MQYRSRARVLGETYPDHLTSREVHVLNLVSAGLTNREIAESLGLSSRTVDAHLRSIFGKIGVGSRSAATRYAVEHGLV' A
#
# COMPACT_ATOMS: atom_id res chain seq x y z
N MET A 1 -12.67 -14.84 -4.83
CA MET A 1 -12.17 -14.77 -4.43
C MET A 1 -11.74 -14.54 -4.03
N GLN A 2 -11.55 -14.45 -4.34
CA GLN A 2 -10.94 -14.21 -3.92
C GLN A 2 -10.31 -13.79 -3.81
N TYR A 3 -10.11 -13.91 -4.05
CA TYR A 3 -9.20 -13.58 -3.89
C TYR A 3 -8.64 -13.73 -3.76
N ARG A 4 -8.61 -13.74 -3.83
CA ARG A 4 -7.84 -13.93 -3.53
C ARG A 4 -7.34 -14.16 -2.97
N SER A 5 -7.43 -14.50 -2.92
CA SER A 5 -6.78 -14.79 -2.42
C SER A 5 -6.36 -15.25 -2.15
N ARG A 6 -6.26 -15.24 -2.32
CA ARG A 6 -5.67 -15.79 -2.11
C ARG A 6 -4.94 -15.96 -1.64
N ALA A 7 -4.90 -15.99 -1.64
CA ALA A 7 -4.02 -16.08 -1.33
C ALA A 7 -3.53 -16.04 -0.90
N ARG A 8 -3.54 -15.87 -0.97
CA ARG A 8 -2.89 -15.90 -0.66
C ARG A 8 -2.26 -16.12 0.08
N VAL A 9 -2.25 -16.11 0.18
CA VAL A 9 -1.73 -16.63 0.73
C VAL A 9 -0.70 -16.99 1.20
N LEU A 10 -1.00 -17.14 1.52
CA LEU A 10 -0.06 -17.88 1.94
C LEU A 10 1.09 -18.05 1.03
N GLY A 11 2.31 -17.80 1.43
CA GLY A 11 3.45 -17.83 0.56
C GLY A 11 3.34 -16.85 -0.58
N GLU A 12 2.32 -16.07 -0.54
CA GLU A 12 2.07 -15.10 -1.56
C GLU A 12 3.05 -13.94 -1.47
N THR A 13 3.61 -13.54 -2.60
CA THR A 13 4.52 -12.41 -2.63
C THR A 13 3.94 -11.29 -3.47
N TYR A 14 4.10 -10.06 -2.97
CA TYR A 14 3.72 -8.88 -3.72
C TYR A 14 4.94 -8.33 -4.44
N PRO A 15 4.76 -7.52 -5.49
CA PRO A 15 5.90 -6.95 -6.21
C PRO A 15 6.77 -6.09 -5.28
N ASP A 16 8.05 -6.03 -5.60
CA ASP A 16 9.04 -5.18 -4.92
C ASP A 16 9.13 -5.41 -3.42
N HIS A 17 8.87 -6.64 -3.00
CA HIS A 17 8.98 -7.05 -1.59
C HIS A 17 8.02 -6.30 -0.66
N LEU A 18 6.91 -5.83 -1.19
CA LEU A 18 5.89 -5.18 -0.37
C LEU A 18 5.27 -6.17 0.60
N THR A 19 5.05 -5.74 1.83
CA THR A 19 4.35 -6.55 2.82
C THR A 19 2.84 -6.36 2.63
N SER A 20 2.05 -7.25 3.24
CA SER A 20 0.59 -7.12 3.21
C SER A 20 0.13 -5.78 3.76
N ARG A 21 0.75 -5.33 4.86
CA ARG A 21 0.40 -4.04 5.46
C ARG A 21 0.72 -2.90 4.49
N GLU A 22 1.85 -3.00 3.82
CA GLU A 22 2.25 -1.97 2.86
C GLU A 22 1.29 -1.93 1.66
N VAL A 23 0.87 -3.09 1.17
CA VAL A 23 -0.12 -3.14 0.10
C VAL A 23 -1.44 -2.52 0.57
N HIS A 24 -1.84 -2.80 1.80
CA HIS A 24 -3.07 -2.22 2.35
C HIS A 24 -2.97 -0.69 2.41
N VAL A 25 -1.84 -0.17 2.92
CA VAL A 25 -1.62 1.27 2.96
C VAL A 25 -1.65 1.86 1.55
N LEU A 26 -0.98 1.20 0.60
CA LEU A 26 -0.95 1.66 -0.78
C LEU A 26 -2.35 1.70 -1.39
N ASN A 27 -3.18 0.72 -1.07
CA ASN A 27 -4.57 0.71 -1.55
C ASN A 27 -5.36 1.91 -1.03
N LEU A 28 -5.14 2.28 0.24
CA LEU A 28 -5.82 3.42 0.83
C LEU A 28 -5.34 4.73 0.18
N VAL A 29 -4.05 4.82 -0.11
CA VAL A 29 -3.49 5.96 -0.86
C VAL A 29 -4.18 6.07 -2.22
N SER A 30 -4.30 4.94 -2.90
CA SER A 30 -4.91 4.89 -4.23
C SER A 30 -6.39 5.24 -4.21
N ALA A 31 -7.05 4.99 -3.08
CA ALA A 31 -8.45 5.35 -2.90
C ALA A 31 -8.63 6.84 -2.58
N GLY A 32 -7.53 7.57 -2.44
CA GLY A 32 -7.58 9.01 -2.23
C GLY A 32 -7.57 9.46 -0.77
N LEU A 33 -7.31 8.55 0.16
CA LEU A 33 -7.27 8.92 1.57
C LEU A 33 -6.03 9.75 1.88
N THR A 34 -6.19 10.71 2.79
CA THR A 34 -5.06 11.46 3.33
C THR A 34 -4.33 10.58 4.35
N ASN A 35 -3.11 10.98 4.71
CA ASN A 35 -2.35 10.25 5.73
C ASN A 35 -3.13 10.17 7.04
N ARG A 36 -3.83 11.25 7.40
CA ARG A 36 -4.63 11.27 8.60
C ARG A 36 -5.78 10.26 8.54
N GLU A 37 -6.45 10.21 7.39
CA GLU A 37 -7.55 9.26 7.19
C GLU A 37 -7.04 7.83 7.21
N ILE A 38 -5.88 7.57 6.62
CA ILE A 38 -5.26 6.26 6.66
C ILE A 38 -4.95 5.88 8.10
N ALA A 39 -4.36 6.82 8.85
CA ALA A 39 -4.02 6.59 10.24
C ALA A 39 -5.25 6.22 11.06
N GLU A 40 -6.34 6.95 10.88
CA GLU A 40 -7.58 6.67 11.58
C GLU A 40 -8.15 5.30 11.20
N SER A 41 -8.08 4.98 9.92
CA SER A 41 -8.59 3.71 9.41
C SER A 41 -7.82 2.52 9.98
N LEU A 42 -6.52 2.67 10.18
CA LEU A 42 -5.66 1.57 10.62
C LEU A 42 -5.34 1.59 12.11
N GLY A 43 -5.79 2.60 12.82
CA GLY A 43 -5.48 2.73 14.25
C GLY A 43 -4.02 3.08 14.50
N LEU A 44 -3.43 3.87 13.62
CA LEU A 44 -2.04 4.28 13.68
C LEU A 44 -1.94 5.79 13.83
N SER A 45 -0.73 6.29 14.16
CA SER A 45 -0.49 7.73 14.12
C SER A 45 -0.14 8.14 12.69
N SER A 46 -0.36 9.42 12.37
CA SER A 46 0.02 9.94 11.06
C SER A 46 1.52 9.81 10.81
N ARG A 47 2.31 9.94 11.87
CA ARG A 47 3.76 9.77 11.76
C ARG A 47 4.11 8.36 11.32
N THR A 48 3.41 7.36 11.86
CA THR A 48 3.63 5.96 11.47
C THR A 48 3.24 5.74 10.02
N VAL A 49 2.13 6.35 9.59
CA VAL A 49 1.71 6.27 8.19
C VAL A 49 2.77 6.90 7.28
N ASP A 50 3.32 8.06 7.68
CA ASP A 50 4.40 8.69 6.91
C ASP A 50 5.59 7.76 6.75
N ALA A 51 5.95 7.06 7.83
CA ALA A 51 7.07 6.12 7.78
C ALA A 51 6.78 4.96 6.84
N HIS A 52 5.56 4.43 6.90
CA HIS A 52 5.14 3.37 5.96
C HIS A 52 5.22 3.86 4.51
N LEU A 53 4.73 5.06 4.24
CA LEU A 53 4.73 5.58 2.88
C LEU A 53 6.14 5.81 2.37
N ARG A 54 7.04 6.29 3.24
CA ARG A 54 8.43 6.48 2.85
C ARG A 54 9.06 5.15 2.46
N SER A 55 8.80 4.12 3.24
CA SER A 55 9.29 2.77 2.96
C SER A 55 8.71 2.23 1.65
N ILE A 56 7.39 2.37 1.48
CA ILE A 56 6.71 1.90 0.26
C ILE A 56 7.27 2.61 -0.96
N PHE A 57 7.35 3.93 -0.92
CA PHE A 57 7.84 4.72 -2.06
C PHE A 57 9.26 4.31 -2.42
N GLY A 58 10.10 4.07 -1.42
CA GLY A 58 11.46 3.59 -1.66
C GLY A 58 11.49 2.22 -2.33
N LYS A 59 10.62 1.32 -1.90
CA LYS A 59 10.58 -0.04 -2.45
C LYS A 59 10.11 -0.05 -3.90
N ILE A 60 9.10 0.75 -4.23
CA ILE A 60 8.54 0.73 -5.58
C ILE A 60 9.16 1.79 -6.49
N GLY A 61 10.07 2.60 -5.96
CA GLY A 61 10.84 3.53 -6.79
C GLY A 61 10.04 4.72 -7.28
N VAL A 62 9.12 5.23 -6.47
CA VAL A 62 8.31 6.39 -6.86
C VAL A 62 8.56 7.55 -5.91
N GLY A 63 8.25 8.76 -6.39
CA GLY A 63 8.47 9.96 -5.61
C GLY A 63 7.21 10.75 -5.26
N SER A 64 6.04 10.22 -5.60
CA SER A 64 4.80 10.96 -5.34
C SER A 64 3.64 10.01 -5.14
N ARG A 65 2.56 10.52 -4.54
CA ARG A 65 1.35 9.74 -4.34
C ARG A 65 0.71 9.36 -5.68
N SER A 66 0.76 10.24 -6.66
CA SER A 66 0.23 9.96 -8.00
C SER A 66 0.96 8.80 -8.65
N ALA A 67 2.29 8.80 -8.55
CA ALA A 67 3.08 7.72 -9.11
C ALA A 67 2.82 6.41 -8.35
N ALA A 68 2.61 6.49 -7.04
CA ALA A 68 2.29 5.31 -6.25
C ALA A 68 0.94 4.72 -6.65
N THR A 69 -0.05 5.57 -6.88
CA THR A 69 -1.37 5.14 -7.32
C THR A 69 -1.27 4.44 -8.68
N ARG A 70 -0.50 5.03 -9.59
CA ARG A 70 -0.30 4.42 -10.90
C ARG A 70 0.35 3.05 -10.78
N TYR A 71 1.37 2.95 -9.93
CA TYR A 71 2.02 1.66 -9.68
C TYR A 71 1.01 0.62 -9.20
N ALA A 72 0.15 1.00 -8.26
CA ALA A 72 -0.83 0.07 -7.70
C ALA A 72 -1.80 -0.43 -8.78
N VAL A 73 -2.23 0.47 -9.65
CA VAL A 73 -3.13 0.10 -10.75
C VAL A 73 -2.40 -0.82 -11.73
N GLU A 74 -1.18 -0.46 -12.11
CA GLU A 74 -0.43 -1.23 -13.11
C GLU A 74 -0.10 -2.63 -12.63
N HIS A 75 0.06 -2.82 -11.33
CA HIS A 75 0.42 -4.12 -10.76
C HIS A 75 -0.78 -4.87 -10.20
N GLY A 76 -1.98 -4.37 -10.44
CA GLY A 76 -3.19 -5.06 -10.02
C GLY A 76 -3.38 -5.13 -8.51
N LEU A 77 -2.86 -4.16 -7.79
CA LEU A 77 -2.96 -4.12 -6.33
C LEU A 77 -4.24 -3.44 -5.84
N VAL A 78 -4.94 -2.79 -6.73
CA VAL A 78 -6.22 -2.13 -6.42
C VAL A 78 -7.29 -2.57 -7.38
#